data_5ad1b854aa3c6b0cc908e6e292370c19
#
_entry.id   5ad1b854aa3c6b0cc908e6e292370c19
#
_cell.length_a   1.000
_cell.length_b   1.000
_cell.length_c   1.000
_cell.angle_alpha   90.00
_cell.angle_beta   90.00
_cell.angle_gamma   90.00
#
_symmetry.space_group_name_H-M   'P 1'
#
loop_
_entity.id
_entity.type
_entity.pdbx_description
1 polymer ?
#
loop_
_entity_poly.entity_id
_entity_poly.type
_entity_poly.pdbx_seq_one_letter_code
_entity_poly.pdbx_strand_id
1 'polypeptide(L)'
;MSIIEGKVWGTTIPLIQRPQLEVHSIFINAGGYCSKHRHQSKINAFYVEEGELEIHRWKDYDLVDVTVLYTEDVSIVPAGEYHMFKARRDTKALE
;
A
#
# COMPACT_ATOMS: atom_id res chain seq x y z
N MET A 1 3.60 1.59 22.91
CA MET A 1 3.54 2.83 22.12
C MET A 1 4.02 2.55 20.71
N SER A 2 3.26 2.98 19.72
CA SER A 2 3.65 2.79 18.32
C SER A 2 4.71 3.81 17.91
N ILE A 3 5.67 3.39 17.09
CA ILE A 3 6.70 4.24 16.54
C ILE A 3 6.21 4.73 15.16
N ILE A 4 6.20 6.04 14.96
CA ILE A 4 5.87 6.63 13.69
C ILE A 4 7.15 6.77 12.88
N GLU A 5 7.17 6.17 11.68
CA GLU A 5 8.29 6.29 10.77
C GLU A 5 7.94 7.26 9.64
N GLY A 6 8.83 8.20 9.39
CA GLY A 6 8.71 9.09 8.23
C GLY A 6 9.15 8.39 6.96
N LYS A 7 8.39 8.62 5.89
CA LYS A 7 8.71 8.16 4.54
C LYS A 7 8.65 9.36 3.60
N VAL A 8 9.27 9.25 2.43
CA VAL A 8 9.20 10.32 1.43
C VAL A 8 7.75 10.65 1.06
N TRP A 9 6.90 9.63 1.01
CA TRP A 9 5.48 9.77 0.65
C TRP A 9 4.55 10.07 1.81
N GLY A 10 5.00 9.98 3.06
CA GLY A 10 4.15 10.18 4.22
C GLY A 10 4.70 9.52 5.47
N THR A 11 3.85 8.82 6.21
CA THR A 11 4.23 8.15 7.46
C THR A 11 3.66 6.74 7.52
N THR A 12 4.31 5.88 8.32
CA THR A 12 3.83 4.54 8.62
C THR A 12 3.92 4.28 10.11
N ILE A 13 2.89 3.63 10.65
CA ILE A 13 2.82 3.24 12.05
C ILE A 13 2.57 1.74 12.10
N PRO A 14 3.53 0.94 12.58
CA PRO A 14 3.30 -0.49 12.77
C PRO A 14 2.24 -0.72 13.85
N LEU A 15 1.19 -1.47 13.53
CA LEU A 15 0.11 -1.81 14.47
C LEU A 15 0.24 -3.25 14.96
N ILE A 16 0.52 -4.17 14.05
CA ILE A 16 0.70 -5.59 14.36
C ILE A 16 1.98 -6.05 13.66
N GLN A 17 2.89 -6.65 14.42
CA GLN A 17 4.12 -7.22 13.89
C GLN A 17 4.29 -8.64 14.42
N ARG A 18 3.85 -9.61 13.64
CA ARG A 18 3.95 -11.04 13.97
C ARG A 18 4.49 -11.79 12.76
N PRO A 19 5.08 -12.98 12.94
CA PRO A 19 5.60 -13.73 11.78
C PRO A 19 4.54 -14.02 10.71
N GLN A 20 3.28 -14.19 11.10
CA GLN A 20 2.20 -14.54 10.19
C GLN A 20 1.42 -13.33 9.68
N LEU A 21 1.54 -12.18 10.35
CA LEU A 21 0.73 -11.02 10.03
C LEU A 21 1.42 -9.73 10.43
N GLU A 22 1.50 -8.80 9.48
CA GLU A 22 1.93 -7.43 9.75
C GLU A 22 0.84 -6.49 9.27
N VAL A 23 0.49 -5.52 10.10
CA VAL A 23 -0.47 -4.47 9.76
C VAL A 23 0.13 -3.12 10.10
N HIS A 24 0.14 -2.23 9.12
CA HIS A 24 0.64 -0.87 9.27
C HIS A 24 -0.48 0.12 8.96
N SER A 25 -0.58 1.16 9.77
CA SER A 25 -1.38 2.33 9.41
C SER A 25 -0.48 3.26 8.60
N ILE A 26 -0.88 3.61 7.38
CA ILE A 26 -0.09 4.48 6.53
C ILE A 26 -0.87 5.74 6.21
N PHE A 27 -0.15 6.86 6.17
CA PHE A 27 -0.67 8.13 5.68
C PHE A 27 0.18 8.54 4.49
N ILE A 28 -0.47 8.79 3.35
CA ILE A 28 0.21 9.10 2.10
C ILE A 28 -0.24 10.47 1.65
N ASN A 29 0.72 11.37 1.47
CA ASN A 29 0.42 12.71 0.97
C ASN A 29 -0.04 12.66 -0.48
N ALA A 30 -0.93 13.56 -0.86
CA ALA A 30 -1.38 13.69 -2.25
C ALA A 30 -0.18 13.74 -3.19
N GLY A 31 -0.17 12.88 -4.22
CA GLY A 31 0.94 12.72 -5.14
C GLY A 31 2.06 11.82 -4.64
N GLY A 32 2.02 11.38 -3.38
CA GLY A 32 3.03 10.47 -2.84
C GLY A 32 2.93 9.08 -3.45
N TYR A 33 4.08 8.46 -3.64
CA TYR A 33 4.16 7.10 -4.19
C TYR A 33 5.35 6.35 -3.61
N CYS A 34 5.23 5.04 -3.55
CA CYS A 34 6.34 4.17 -3.16
C CYS A 34 7.05 3.62 -4.39
N SER A 35 8.24 3.05 -4.18
CA SER A 35 8.98 2.39 -5.24
C SER A 35 8.28 1.10 -5.68
N LYS A 36 8.46 0.73 -6.96
CA LYS A 36 8.05 -0.57 -7.46
C LYS A 36 8.82 -1.65 -6.71
N HIS A 37 8.11 -2.59 -6.10
CA HIS A 37 8.70 -3.66 -5.30
C HIS A 37 7.79 -4.89 -5.28
N ARG A 38 8.29 -5.97 -4.71
CA ARG A 38 7.50 -7.19 -4.49
C ARG A 38 7.90 -7.84 -3.17
N HIS A 39 6.97 -8.62 -2.62
CA HIS A 39 7.21 -9.48 -1.47
C HIS A 39 7.16 -10.92 -1.98
N GLN A 40 8.26 -11.66 -1.82
CA GLN A 40 8.36 -12.99 -2.42
C GLN A 40 7.42 -14.02 -1.82
N SER A 41 7.14 -13.92 -0.52
CA SER A 41 6.38 -14.94 0.21
C SER A 41 5.19 -14.38 0.98
N LYS A 42 4.86 -13.10 0.79
CA LYS A 42 3.76 -12.46 1.51
C LYS A 42 2.73 -11.90 0.54
N ILE A 43 1.47 -12.07 0.88
CA ILE A 43 0.37 -11.36 0.25
C ILE A 43 0.36 -9.94 0.84
N ASN A 44 0.15 -8.94 0.00
CA ASN A 44 0.00 -7.57 0.44
C ASN A 44 -1.44 -7.12 0.21
N ALA A 45 -2.05 -6.50 1.21
CA ALA A 45 -3.41 -6.01 1.13
C ALA A 45 -3.45 -4.54 1.52
N PHE A 46 -4.34 -3.80 0.86
CA PHE A 46 -4.56 -2.37 1.14
C PHE A 46 -6.03 -2.14 1.43
N TYR A 47 -6.31 -1.46 2.52
CA TYR A 47 -7.65 -1.00 2.86
C TYR A 47 -7.61 0.52 3.02
N VAL A 48 -8.35 1.25 2.19
CA VAL A 48 -8.41 2.71 2.25
C VAL A 48 -9.45 3.14 3.26
N GLU A 49 -9.01 3.77 4.34
CA GLU A 49 -9.91 4.34 5.34
C GLU A 49 -10.49 5.67 4.86
N GLU A 50 -9.66 6.50 4.22
CA GLU A 50 -10.06 7.80 3.69
C GLU A 50 -9.10 8.20 2.58
N GLY A 51 -9.62 8.62 1.45
CA GLY A 51 -8.83 9.15 0.33
C GLY A 51 -9.02 8.40 -0.97
N GLU A 52 -8.00 8.46 -1.83
CA GLU A 52 -7.97 7.78 -3.13
C GLU A 52 -6.55 7.28 -3.38
N LEU A 53 -6.43 5.97 -3.54
CA LEU A 53 -5.13 5.31 -3.69
C LEU A 53 -5.11 4.47 -4.95
N GLU A 54 -4.15 4.74 -5.84
CA GLU A 54 -3.90 3.89 -7.00
C GLU A 54 -2.99 2.74 -6.57
N ILE A 55 -3.35 1.52 -6.94
CA ILE A 55 -2.49 0.36 -6.80
C ILE A 55 -2.09 -0.06 -8.21
N HIS A 56 -0.81 0.04 -8.50
CA HIS A 56 -0.22 -0.37 -9.77
C HIS A 56 0.36 -1.77 -9.60
N ARG A 57 -0.04 -2.70 -10.44
CA ARG A 57 0.41 -4.09 -10.39
C ARG A 57 0.98 -4.49 -11.74
N TRP A 58 2.18 -5.03 -11.73
CA TRP A 58 2.83 -5.52 -12.95
C TRP A 58 2.56 -7.01 -13.09
N LYS A 59 1.65 -7.32 -13.99
CA LYS A 59 1.35 -8.70 -14.37
C LYS A 59 2.35 -9.16 -15.43
N ASP A 60 2.07 -10.26 -16.10
CA ASP A 60 2.99 -10.83 -17.09
C ASP A 60 3.28 -9.84 -18.24
N TYR A 61 4.52 -9.89 -18.76
CA TYR A 61 4.93 -9.13 -19.95
C TYR A 61 4.75 -7.62 -19.85
N ASP A 62 5.09 -7.04 -18.72
CA ASP A 62 5.03 -5.60 -18.49
C ASP A 62 3.63 -4.99 -18.55
N LEU A 63 2.59 -5.81 -18.52
CA LEU A 63 1.23 -5.32 -18.39
C LEU A 63 1.03 -4.71 -17.00
N VAL A 64 0.64 -3.45 -16.99
CA VAL A 64 0.34 -2.74 -15.75
C VAL A 64 -1.17 -2.68 -15.56
N ASP A 65 -1.61 -3.18 -14.41
CA ASP A 65 -3.00 -3.05 -13.97
C ASP A 65 -3.05 -1.95 -12.92
N VAL A 66 -3.84 -0.93 -13.16
CA VAL A 66 -4.03 0.19 -12.23
C VAL A 66 -5.44 0.13 -11.68
N THR A 67 -5.55 -0.08 -10.38
CA THR A 67 -6.82 -0.06 -9.67
C THR A 67 -6.86 1.16 -8.76
N VAL A 68 -7.94 1.92 -8.80
CA VAL A 68 -8.12 3.04 -7.88
C VAL A 68 -9.00 2.59 -6.73
N LEU A 69 -8.46 2.70 -5.52
CA LEU A 69 -9.18 2.42 -4.29
C LEU A 69 -9.73 3.72 -3.71
N TYR A 70 -11.02 3.76 -3.52
CA TYR A 70 -11.71 4.83 -2.82
C TYR A 70 -11.93 4.43 -1.36
N THR A 71 -12.53 5.30 -0.57
CA THR A 71 -12.82 5.03 0.84
C THR A 71 -13.56 3.69 1.00
N GLU A 72 -13.06 2.85 1.91
CA GLU A 72 -13.57 1.51 2.22
C GLU A 72 -13.28 0.43 1.17
N ASP A 73 -12.53 0.75 0.12
CA ASP A 73 -12.12 -0.25 -0.85
C ASP A 73 -10.91 -1.04 -0.38
N VAL A 74 -10.82 -2.28 -0.87
CA VAL A 74 -9.74 -3.23 -0.56
C VAL A 74 -9.11 -3.73 -1.85
N SER A 75 -7.80 -3.88 -1.85
CA SER A 75 -7.06 -4.56 -2.92
C SER A 75 -6.10 -5.56 -2.30
N ILE A 76 -5.93 -6.71 -2.95
CA ILE A 76 -4.98 -7.74 -2.54
C ILE A 76 -3.98 -7.94 -3.67
N VAL A 77 -2.69 -7.91 -3.32
CA VAL A 77 -1.59 -8.16 -4.24
C VAL A 77 -0.99 -9.53 -3.90
N PRO A 78 -1.00 -10.46 -4.84
CA PRO A 78 -0.41 -11.79 -4.61
C PRO A 78 1.09 -11.72 -4.30
N ALA A 79 1.57 -12.72 -3.58
CA ALA A 79 3.00 -12.86 -3.35
C ALA A 79 3.75 -12.95 -4.69
N GLY A 80 4.91 -12.31 -4.77
CA GLY A 80 5.76 -12.33 -5.94
C GLY A 80 5.40 -11.32 -7.03
N GLU A 81 4.25 -10.67 -6.96
CA GLU A 81 3.84 -9.70 -7.97
C GLU A 81 4.41 -8.31 -7.65
N TYR A 82 5.05 -7.69 -8.62
CA TYR A 82 5.53 -6.32 -8.47
C TYR A 82 4.36 -5.34 -8.38
N HIS A 83 4.47 -4.39 -7.49
CA HIS A 83 3.43 -3.39 -7.27
C HIS A 83 4.01 -2.09 -6.72
N MET A 84 3.22 -1.03 -6.81
CA MET A 84 3.46 0.24 -6.14
C MET A 84 2.12 0.91 -5.86
N PHE A 85 2.09 1.83 -4.91
CA PHE A 85 0.93 2.68 -4.70
C PHE A 85 1.26 4.14 -5.04
N LYS A 86 0.22 4.90 -5.38
CA LYS A 86 0.29 6.34 -5.57
C LYS A 86 -1.00 6.97 -5.09
N ALA A 87 -0.91 7.96 -4.23
CA ALA A 87 -2.09 8.65 -3.72
C ALA A 87 -2.49 9.80 -4.65
N ARG A 88 -3.76 9.83 -5.02
CA ARG A 88 -4.35 10.94 -5.77
C ARG A 88 -4.71 12.10 -4.86
N ARG A 89 -4.99 11.81 -3.59
CA ARG A 89 -5.33 12.75 -2.53
C ARG A 89 -4.62 12.29 -1.26
N ASP A 90 -4.61 13.12 -0.23
CA ASP A 90 -4.17 12.67 1.09
C ASP A 90 -4.98 11.44 1.47
N THR A 91 -4.29 10.35 1.78
CA THR A 91 -4.93 9.04 1.97
C THR A 91 -4.46 8.44 3.28
N LYS A 92 -5.42 7.92 4.03
CA LYS A 92 -5.17 7.10 5.21
C LYS A 92 -5.62 5.68 4.88
N ALA A 93 -4.72 4.71 5.09
CA ALA A 93 -4.98 3.33 4.73
C ALA A 93 -4.33 2.36 5.72
N LEU A 94 -4.78 1.12 5.67
CA LEU A 94 -4.10 0.00 6.31
C LEU A 94 -3.41 -0.83 5.23
N GLU A 95 -2.21 -1.22 5.55
CA GLU A 95 -1.41 -2.09 4.68
C GLU A 95 -0.93 -3.31 5.45
#